data_56e255fcf0d086b83094fabff40b799b
#
_entry.id   56e255fcf0d086b83094fabff40b799b
#
_cell.length_a   1.000
_cell.length_b   1.000
_cell.length_c   1.000
_cell.angle_alpha   90.00
_cell.angle_beta   90.00
_cell.angle_gamma   90.00
#
_symmetry.space_group_name_H-M   'P 1'
#
loop_
_entity.id
_entity.type
_entity.pdbx_description
1 polymer ?
#
loop_
_entity_poly.entity_id
_entity_poly.type
_entity_poly.pdbx_seq_one_letter_code
_entity_poly.pdbx_strand_id
1 'polypeptide(L)'
;MANIGYARVSTEGQELTAQLEQLNGAGVDKIFKEKASGVKQDRPQLAAMLEHLREGDTVIICKLDRIARSTKHLLEIVETLEAKKISFKVLNINLDTSTPTGKLML
;
A
#
# COMPACT_ATOMS: atom_id res chain seq x y z
N MET A 1 8.42 -1.32 -14.65
CA MET A 1 7.18 -0.88 -13.99
C MET A 1 6.48 -2.09 -13.40
N ALA A 2 6.41 -2.15 -12.09
CA ALA A 2 5.82 -3.28 -11.38
C ALA A 2 4.66 -2.82 -10.51
N ASN A 3 3.68 -3.70 -10.31
CA ASN A 3 2.57 -3.47 -9.39
C ASN A 3 2.89 -4.21 -8.10
N ILE A 4 3.07 -3.48 -7.02
CA ILE A 4 3.47 -4.02 -5.73
C ILE A 4 2.31 -3.87 -4.75
N GLY A 5 1.87 -4.99 -4.18
CA GLY A 5 0.79 -4.99 -3.20
C GLY A 5 1.35 -5.00 -1.78
N TYR A 6 0.62 -4.34 -0.87
CA TYR A 6 0.92 -4.38 0.56
C TYR A 6 -0.33 -4.78 1.33
N ALA A 7 -0.20 -5.79 2.16
CA ALA A 7 -1.29 -6.30 2.99
C ALA A 7 -0.85 -6.33 4.45
N ARG A 8 -1.66 -5.76 5.35
CA ARG A 8 -1.40 -5.75 6.78
C ARG A 8 -2.60 -6.24 7.54
N VAL A 9 -2.36 -7.15 8.48
CA VAL A 9 -3.41 -7.67 9.37
C VAL A 9 -2.87 -7.75 10.78
N SER A 10 -3.77 -7.70 11.78
CA SER A 10 -3.41 -7.90 13.17
C SER A 10 -3.27 -9.37 13.50
N THR A 11 -4.04 -10.22 12.83
CA THR A 11 -3.97 -11.68 12.94
C THR A 11 -4.06 -12.29 11.56
N GLU A 12 -3.46 -13.47 11.38
CA GLU A 12 -3.59 -14.20 10.13
C GLU A 12 -4.98 -14.86 10.04
N GLY A 13 -5.40 -15.20 8.82
CA GLY A 13 -6.65 -15.90 8.59
C GLY A 13 -7.44 -15.31 7.43
N GLN A 14 -8.76 -15.28 7.57
CA GLN A 14 -9.67 -14.89 6.49
C GLN A 14 -9.43 -13.46 5.99
N GLU A 15 -9.11 -12.52 6.89
CA GLU A 15 -8.86 -11.14 6.49
C GLU A 15 -7.63 -11.05 5.58
N LEU A 16 -6.57 -11.77 5.89
CA LEU A 16 -5.38 -11.79 5.05
C LEU A 16 -5.71 -12.41 3.69
N THR A 17 -6.44 -13.53 3.68
CA THR A 17 -6.84 -14.19 2.44
C THR A 17 -7.65 -13.24 1.55
N ALA A 18 -8.61 -12.52 2.14
CA ALA A 18 -9.43 -11.56 1.39
C ALA A 18 -8.58 -10.45 0.77
N GLN A 19 -7.62 -9.90 1.53
CA GLN A 19 -6.73 -8.88 0.99
C GLN A 19 -5.88 -9.42 -0.15
N LEU A 20 -5.32 -10.63 0.01
CA LEU A 20 -4.50 -11.24 -1.02
C LEU A 20 -5.30 -11.49 -2.31
N GLU A 21 -6.55 -11.93 -2.19
CA GLU A 21 -7.42 -12.13 -3.34
C GLU A 21 -7.68 -10.82 -4.08
N GLN A 22 -7.98 -9.75 -3.34
CA GLN A 22 -8.22 -8.43 -3.93
C GLN A 22 -6.96 -7.91 -4.64
N LEU A 23 -5.80 -8.04 -4.01
CA LEU A 23 -4.55 -7.60 -4.61
C LEU A 23 -4.21 -8.40 -5.86
N ASN A 24 -4.37 -9.72 -5.81
CA ASN A 24 -4.13 -10.56 -6.99
C ASN A 24 -5.10 -10.21 -8.12
N GLY A 25 -6.35 -9.91 -7.79
CA GLY A 25 -7.34 -9.48 -8.78
C GLY A 25 -6.98 -8.12 -9.41
N ALA A 26 -6.21 -7.30 -8.72
CA ALA A 26 -5.74 -6.03 -9.25
C ALA A 26 -4.47 -6.17 -10.11
N GLY A 27 -3.91 -7.36 -10.20
CA GLY A 27 -2.77 -7.61 -11.08
C GLY A 27 -1.41 -7.30 -10.49
N VAL A 28 -1.25 -7.48 -9.17
CA VAL A 28 0.04 -7.23 -8.52
C VAL A 28 1.07 -8.30 -8.90
N ASP A 29 2.32 -7.87 -9.03
CA ASP A 29 3.44 -8.75 -9.35
C ASP A 29 4.09 -9.33 -8.09
N LYS A 30 4.06 -8.59 -6.98
CA LYS A 30 4.63 -9.00 -5.71
C LYS A 30 3.80 -8.43 -4.58
N ILE A 31 3.67 -9.17 -3.48
CA ILE A 31 2.93 -8.73 -2.31
C ILE A 31 3.83 -8.78 -1.08
N PHE A 32 3.88 -7.66 -0.34
CA PHE A 32 4.52 -7.61 0.97
C PHE A 32 3.43 -7.80 2.03
N LYS A 33 3.55 -8.87 2.81
CA LYS A 33 2.57 -9.22 3.84
C LYS A 33 3.12 -8.85 5.21
N GLU A 34 2.33 -8.13 5.99
CA GLU A 34 2.72 -7.67 7.31
C GLU A 34 1.71 -8.13 8.36
N LYS A 35 2.21 -8.71 9.44
CA LYS A 35 1.39 -9.02 10.61
C LYS A 35 1.83 -8.07 11.72
N ALA A 36 1.00 -7.08 12.03
CA ALA A 36 1.31 -6.07 13.03
C ALA A 36 0.05 -5.61 13.72
N SER A 37 0.03 -5.66 15.05
CA SER A 37 -1.07 -5.09 15.81
C SER A 37 -1.00 -3.56 15.76
N GLY A 38 -2.11 -2.89 16.03
CA GLY A 38 -2.18 -1.44 16.04
C GLY A 38 -1.26 -0.78 17.06
N VAL A 39 -0.77 -1.53 18.04
CA VAL A 39 0.12 -1.05 19.09
C VAL A 39 1.58 -1.06 18.65
N LYS A 40 1.96 -2.01 17.80
CA LYS A 40 3.33 -2.09 17.30
C LYS A 40 3.58 -1.07 16.21
N GLN A 41 4.66 -0.32 16.34
CA GLN A 41 5.05 0.67 15.35
C GLN A 41 5.99 0.11 14.28
N ASP A 42 6.67 -0.98 14.59
CA ASP A 42 7.60 -1.61 13.65
C ASP A 42 6.85 -2.31 12.53
N ARG A 43 7.17 -1.95 11.31
CA ARG A 43 6.60 -2.56 10.11
C ARG A 43 7.74 -2.89 9.14
N PRO A 44 8.48 -3.98 9.42
CA PRO A 44 9.63 -4.33 8.59
C PRO A 44 9.28 -4.60 7.13
N GLN A 45 8.08 -5.13 6.85
CA GLN A 45 7.66 -5.38 5.48
C GLN A 45 7.34 -4.08 4.73
N LEU A 46 6.78 -3.09 5.42
CA LEU A 46 6.56 -1.77 4.83
C LEU A 46 7.90 -1.12 4.46
N ALA A 47 8.86 -1.16 5.36
CA ALA A 47 10.19 -0.62 5.10
C ALA A 47 10.86 -1.35 3.94
N ALA A 48 10.77 -2.68 3.90
CA ALA A 48 11.33 -3.48 2.82
C ALA A 48 10.68 -3.13 1.48
N MET A 49 9.36 -2.94 1.47
CA MET A 49 8.65 -2.53 0.27
C MET A 49 9.13 -1.18 -0.24
N LEU A 50 9.24 -0.19 0.66
CA LEU A 50 9.67 1.15 0.28
C LEU A 50 11.10 1.14 -0.30
N GLU A 51 11.97 0.29 0.21
CA GLU A 51 13.32 0.13 -0.35
C GLU A 51 13.31 -0.61 -1.69
N HIS A 52 12.38 -1.54 -1.87
CA HIS A 52 12.26 -2.32 -3.10
C HIS A 52 11.72 -1.49 -4.26
N LEU A 53 10.86 -0.52 -3.99
CA LEU A 53 10.19 0.27 -5.01
C LEU A 53 11.14 1.12 -5.83
N ARG A 54 10.84 1.23 -7.12
CA ARG A 54 11.61 2.00 -8.09
C ARG A 54 10.69 2.92 -8.87
N GLU A 55 11.28 3.91 -9.54
CA GLU A 55 10.54 4.83 -10.39
C GLU A 55 9.67 4.06 -11.39
N GLY A 56 8.41 4.43 -11.48
CA GLY A 56 7.45 3.81 -12.37
C GLY A 56 6.64 2.69 -11.77
N ASP A 57 7.01 2.22 -10.57
CA ASP A 57 6.23 1.20 -9.88
C ASP A 57 4.92 1.77 -9.33
N THR A 58 3.98 0.89 -9.00
CA THR A 58 2.70 1.26 -8.38
C THR A 58 2.52 0.47 -7.10
N VAL A 59 2.18 1.16 -6.01
CA VAL A 59 1.81 0.51 -4.75
C VAL A 59 0.30 0.37 -4.73
N ILE A 60 -0.19 -0.85 -4.49
CA ILE A 60 -1.62 -1.15 -4.43
C ILE A 60 -1.96 -1.68 -3.06
N ILE A 61 -2.97 -1.08 -2.42
CA ILE A 61 -3.47 -1.51 -1.11
C ILE A 61 -4.99 -1.64 -1.15
N CYS A 62 -5.54 -2.40 -0.21
CA CYS A 62 -6.99 -2.58 -0.14
C CYS A 62 -7.67 -1.39 0.53
N LYS A 63 -7.09 -0.89 1.63
CA LYS A 63 -7.65 0.23 2.39
C LYS A 63 -6.51 1.10 2.94
N LEU A 64 -6.78 2.39 3.11
CA LEU A 64 -5.78 3.33 3.62
C LEU A 64 -5.25 2.96 5.00
N ASP A 65 -6.11 2.46 5.88
CA ASP A 65 -5.72 2.09 7.23
C ASP A 65 -4.78 0.88 7.29
N ARG A 66 -4.58 0.20 6.18
CA ARG A 66 -3.63 -0.93 6.10
C ARG A 66 -2.20 -0.48 5.89
N ILE A 67 -1.98 0.72 5.35
CA ILE A 67 -0.62 1.21 5.10
C ILE A 67 -0.19 2.28 6.11
N ALA A 68 -1.13 3.04 6.65
CA ALA A 68 -0.82 4.16 7.54
C ALA A 68 -1.64 4.07 8.82
N ARG A 69 -1.07 4.56 9.93
CA ARG A 69 -1.73 4.59 11.23
C ARG A 69 -2.46 5.89 11.50
N SER A 70 -2.09 6.94 10.79
CA SER A 70 -2.63 8.27 10.97
C SER A 70 -2.56 9.03 9.66
N THR A 71 -3.27 10.15 9.58
CA THR A 71 -3.22 11.02 8.40
C THR A 71 -1.80 11.54 8.17
N LYS A 72 -1.09 11.89 9.23
CA LYS A 72 0.29 12.35 9.13
C LYS A 72 1.19 11.28 8.54
N HIS A 73 1.07 10.04 9.02
CA HIS A 73 1.86 8.92 8.51
C HIS A 73 1.55 8.66 7.03
N LEU A 74 0.27 8.72 6.66
CA LEU A 74 -0.15 8.56 5.27
C LEU A 74 0.49 9.60 4.36
N LEU A 75 0.48 10.86 4.78
CA LEU A 75 1.07 11.94 3.99
C LEU A 75 2.57 11.74 3.82
N GLU A 76 3.26 11.30 4.85
CA GLU A 76 4.69 11.01 4.78
C GLU A 76 4.99 9.91 3.76
N ILE A 77 4.18 8.84 3.76
CA ILE A 77 4.33 7.74 2.80
C ILE A 77 4.06 8.23 1.38
N VAL A 78 2.99 9.00 1.17
CA VAL A 78 2.63 9.52 -0.14
C VAL A 78 3.72 10.44 -0.68
N GLU A 79 4.27 11.31 0.17
CA GLU A 79 5.37 12.20 -0.23
C GLU A 79 6.60 11.40 -0.65
N THR A 80 6.93 10.34 0.09
CA THR A 80 8.05 9.46 -0.26
C THR A 80 7.82 8.81 -1.63
N LEU A 81 6.60 8.32 -1.87
CA LEU A 81 6.26 7.69 -3.14
C LEU A 81 6.32 8.70 -4.29
N GLU A 82 5.80 9.90 -4.10
CA GLU A 82 5.85 10.94 -5.14
C GLU A 82 7.29 11.35 -5.46
N ALA A 83 8.14 11.47 -4.43
CA ALA A 83 9.54 11.82 -4.63
C ALA A 83 10.27 10.77 -5.47
N LYS A 84 9.86 9.51 -5.38
CA LYS A 84 10.43 8.41 -6.16
C LYS A 84 9.68 8.18 -7.47
N LYS A 85 8.66 8.97 -7.77
CA LYS A 85 7.80 8.83 -8.95
C LYS A 85 7.09 7.48 -9.00
N ILE A 86 6.55 7.08 -7.85
CA ILE A 86 5.79 5.84 -7.67
C ILE A 86 4.31 6.19 -7.50
N SER A 87 3.45 5.50 -8.25
CA SER A 87 2.00 5.70 -8.15
C SER A 87 1.43 4.94 -6.96
N PHE A 88 0.28 5.38 -6.47
CA PHE A 88 -0.39 4.80 -5.31
C PHE A 88 -1.85 4.54 -5.64
N LYS A 89 -2.32 3.34 -5.38
CA LYS A 89 -3.68 2.92 -5.69
C LYS A 89 -4.34 2.29 -4.47
N VAL A 90 -5.57 2.72 -4.16
CA VAL A 90 -6.38 2.18 -3.06
C VAL A 90 -7.65 1.56 -3.62
N LEU A 91 -7.83 0.26 -3.41
CA LEU A 91 -8.90 -0.49 -4.07
C LEU A 91 -10.30 -0.16 -3.55
N ASN A 92 -10.46 0.00 -2.23
CA ASN A 92 -11.80 0.17 -1.65
C ASN A 92 -12.47 1.50 -2.01
N ILE A 93 -11.71 2.49 -2.43
CA ILE A 93 -12.25 3.81 -2.82
C ILE A 93 -11.89 4.19 -4.26
N ASN A 94 -11.35 3.23 -5.02
CA ASN A 94 -10.92 3.45 -6.41
C ASN A 94 -10.02 4.66 -6.59
N LEU A 95 -9.16 4.93 -5.62
CA LEU A 95 -8.22 6.03 -5.70
C LEU A 95 -6.97 5.56 -6.44
N ASP A 96 -6.49 6.37 -7.40
CA ASP A 96 -5.30 6.07 -8.18
C ASP A 96 -4.57 7.36 -8.48
N THR A 97 -3.41 7.57 -7.87
CA THR A 97 -2.64 8.81 -8.02
C THR A 97 -1.95 8.92 -9.38
N SER A 98 -2.00 7.87 -10.21
CA SER A 98 -1.52 7.99 -11.59
C SER A 98 -2.46 8.85 -12.44
N THR A 99 -3.70 9.08 -11.96
CA THR A 99 -4.65 9.96 -12.61
C THR A 99 -4.66 11.34 -11.95
N PRO A 100 -4.94 12.43 -12.69
CA PRO A 100 -5.04 13.76 -12.08
C PRO A 100 -6.11 13.85 -10.99
N THR A 101 -7.25 13.20 -11.19
CA THR A 101 -8.34 13.19 -10.21
C THR A 101 -7.92 12.48 -8.92
N GLY A 102 -7.29 11.31 -9.04
CA GLY A 102 -6.83 10.57 -7.88
C GLY A 102 -5.78 11.34 -7.08
N LYS A 103 -4.90 12.05 -7.76
CA LYS A 103 -3.87 12.86 -7.11
C LYS A 103 -4.49 14.01 -6.31
N LEU A 104 -5.55 14.61 -6.82
CA LEU A 104 -6.25 15.68 -6.12
C LEU A 104 -7.01 15.19 -4.88
N MET A 105 -7.44 13.92 -4.87
CA MET A 105 -8.17 13.34 -3.75
C MET A 105 -7.29 13.05 -2.54
N LEU A 106 -6.00 13.02 -2.70
CA LEU A 106 -5.06 12.89 -1.61
C LEU A 106 -4.60 14.26 -1.13
#